data_598a2dc5cb414661fe328398cbbcf6d8
#
_entry.id   598a2dc5cb414661fe328398cbbcf6d8
#
_cell.length_a   1.000
_cell.length_b   1.000
_cell.length_c   1.000
_cell.angle_alpha   90.00
_cell.angle_beta   90.00
_cell.angle_gamma   90.00
#
_symmetry.space_group_name_H-M   'P 1'
#
loop_
_entity.id
_entity.type
_entity.pdbx_description
1 polymer ?
#
loop_
_entity_poly.entity_id
_entity_poly.type
_entity_poly.pdbx_seq_one_letter_code
_entity_poly.pdbx_strand_id
1 'polypeptide(L)'
;MKLRGMSVMLIALSLGACSNSVKAPAPEASLTPRDKQLLANAPYQKVLPPDMYQRHIVDYTGGQKPGTIVVDTDKKFLYLVENDGKAIRYGVTVGEEGLAFKGDAKVGRKAEWPTWTPTAEIKERIAGVPNFVGPGPHNPMGARALYLYQGNKDTLFRIHGTNQPEYIGQAISSGCIRMLNEDVIDLYTRVPQGADVVVL
;
A
#
# COMPACT_ATOMS: atom_id res chain seq x y z
N MET A 1 -55.38 17.64 42.59
CA MET A 1 -55.17 17.78 41.13
C MET A 1 -53.77 17.29 40.85
N LYS A 2 -53.59 16.07 40.33
CA LYS A 2 -52.27 15.44 40.09
C LYS A 2 -51.91 15.60 38.62
N LEU A 3 -50.81 16.39 38.34
CA LEU A 3 -50.24 16.46 36.99
C LEU A 3 -49.39 15.22 36.73
N ARG A 4 -49.75 14.47 35.70
CA ARG A 4 -48.95 13.37 35.15
C ARG A 4 -47.94 13.97 34.18
N GLY A 5 -46.66 13.89 34.51
CA GLY A 5 -45.58 14.16 33.60
C GLY A 5 -45.44 13.09 32.53
N MET A 6 -45.48 13.50 31.27
CA MET A 6 -45.31 12.63 30.11
C MET A 6 -43.83 12.70 29.69
N SER A 7 -43.06 11.65 30.02
CA SER A 7 -41.66 11.50 29.57
C SER A 7 -41.64 11.17 28.06
N VAL A 8 -41.10 12.07 27.27
CA VAL A 8 -40.80 11.82 25.86
C VAL A 8 -39.44 11.16 25.78
N MET A 9 -39.43 9.91 25.38
CA MET A 9 -38.24 9.10 25.15
C MET A 9 -37.73 9.42 23.73
N LEU A 10 -36.66 10.21 23.59
CA LEU A 10 -35.97 10.42 22.33
C LEU A 10 -35.18 9.14 21.98
N ILE A 11 -35.65 8.43 20.96
CA ILE A 11 -34.89 7.33 20.34
C ILE A 11 -33.90 7.99 19.37
N ALA A 12 -32.62 8.01 19.73
CA ALA A 12 -31.54 8.37 18.80
C ALA A 12 -31.33 7.22 17.81
N LEU A 13 -31.80 7.38 16.58
CA LEU A 13 -31.40 6.50 15.47
C LEU A 13 -29.92 6.78 15.14
N SER A 14 -29.04 5.89 15.56
CA SER A 14 -27.66 5.85 15.06
C SER A 14 -27.70 5.33 13.61
N LEU A 15 -27.59 6.24 12.63
CA LEU A 15 -27.29 5.90 11.25
C LEU A 15 -25.87 5.32 11.22
N GLY A 16 -25.76 4.00 11.29
CA GLY A 16 -24.54 3.28 10.99
C GLY A 16 -24.19 3.53 9.53
N ALA A 17 -23.17 4.36 9.26
CA ALA A 17 -22.60 4.51 7.94
C ALA A 17 -22.01 3.15 7.51
N CYS A 18 -22.77 2.35 6.77
CA CYS A 18 -22.23 1.20 6.06
C CYS A 18 -21.25 1.76 5.02
N SER A 19 -19.95 1.64 5.28
CA SER A 19 -18.95 1.94 4.26
C SER A 19 -19.09 0.90 3.14
N ASN A 20 -19.63 1.34 1.99
CA ASN A 20 -19.74 0.49 0.81
C ASN A 20 -18.32 0.23 0.28
N SER A 21 -17.76 -0.92 0.59
CA SER A 21 -16.53 -1.40 -0.03
C SER A 21 -16.88 -2.43 -1.10
N VAL A 22 -16.40 -2.22 -2.31
CA VAL A 22 -16.58 -3.15 -3.43
C VAL A 22 -15.21 -3.69 -3.82
N LYS A 23 -15.09 -5.01 -3.98
CA LYS A 23 -13.85 -5.63 -4.44
C LYS A 23 -13.47 -5.03 -5.80
N ALA A 24 -12.28 -4.47 -5.89
CA ALA A 24 -11.81 -3.89 -7.13
C ALA A 24 -11.52 -5.00 -8.17
N PRO A 25 -11.71 -4.75 -9.47
CA PRO A 25 -11.36 -5.72 -10.50
C PRO A 25 -9.91 -6.19 -10.39
N ALA A 26 -9.67 -7.45 -10.75
CA ALA A 26 -8.31 -7.99 -10.77
C ALA A 26 -7.41 -7.18 -11.73
N PRO A 27 -6.11 -6.99 -11.39
CA PRO A 27 -5.20 -6.13 -12.15
C PRO A 27 -4.71 -6.72 -13.46
N GLU A 28 -5.32 -7.78 -13.97
CA GLU A 28 -4.88 -8.51 -15.17
C GLU A 28 -4.69 -7.64 -16.40
N ALA A 29 -5.50 -6.57 -16.51
CA ALA A 29 -5.36 -5.59 -17.59
C ALA A 29 -4.06 -4.76 -17.50
N SER A 30 -3.46 -4.65 -16.32
CA SER A 30 -2.20 -3.93 -16.08
C SER A 30 -0.96 -4.80 -16.23
N LEU A 31 -1.12 -6.14 -16.32
CA LEU A 31 -0.02 -7.09 -16.40
C LEU A 31 0.47 -7.24 -17.86
N THR A 32 1.73 -6.92 -18.10
CA THR A 32 2.39 -7.22 -19.37
C THR A 32 2.60 -8.74 -19.53
N PRO A 33 2.85 -9.26 -20.77
CA PRO A 33 3.23 -10.66 -20.97
C PRO A 33 4.44 -11.08 -20.12
N ARG A 34 5.43 -10.19 -19.97
CA ARG A 34 6.61 -10.41 -19.11
C ARG A 34 6.22 -10.54 -17.64
N ASP A 35 5.32 -9.68 -17.13
CA ASP A 35 4.84 -9.77 -15.76
C ASP A 35 4.15 -11.10 -15.50
N LYS A 36 3.25 -11.51 -16.40
CA LYS A 36 2.53 -12.79 -16.30
C LYS A 36 3.51 -13.97 -16.25
N GLN A 37 4.51 -13.98 -17.12
CA GLN A 37 5.53 -15.03 -17.16
C GLN A 37 6.36 -15.08 -15.86
N LEU A 38 6.85 -13.93 -15.38
CA LEU A 38 7.67 -13.85 -14.17
C LEU A 38 6.88 -14.24 -12.93
N LEU A 39 5.65 -13.75 -12.79
CA LEU A 39 4.79 -14.06 -11.65
C LEU A 39 4.29 -15.51 -11.67
N ALA A 40 4.12 -16.13 -12.85
CA ALA A 40 3.76 -17.55 -12.96
C ALA A 40 4.87 -18.46 -12.41
N ASN A 41 6.14 -18.04 -12.57
CA ASN A 41 7.33 -18.80 -12.17
C ASN A 41 7.95 -18.26 -10.86
N ALA A 42 7.18 -17.56 -10.03
CA ALA A 42 7.67 -17.03 -8.76
C ALA A 42 8.11 -18.17 -7.81
N PRO A 43 9.28 -18.07 -7.16
CA PRO A 43 9.81 -19.10 -6.27
C PRO A 43 9.20 -19.07 -4.86
N TYR A 44 8.14 -18.30 -4.65
CA TYR A 44 7.41 -18.22 -3.39
C TYR A 44 5.97 -18.70 -3.56
N GLN A 45 5.37 -19.13 -2.44
CA GLN A 45 3.97 -19.53 -2.43
C GLN A 45 3.07 -18.32 -2.68
N LYS A 46 2.18 -18.43 -3.67
CA LYS A 46 1.13 -17.42 -3.87
C LYS A 46 0.11 -17.52 -2.75
N VAL A 47 0.09 -16.52 -1.89
CA VAL A 47 -0.86 -16.41 -0.79
C VAL A 47 -1.76 -15.20 -1.07
N LEU A 48 -3.07 -15.40 -1.01
CA LEU A 48 -4.01 -14.29 -0.94
C LEU A 48 -4.10 -13.83 0.51
N PRO A 49 -3.88 -12.54 0.79
CA PRO A 49 -4.08 -12.02 2.14
C PRO A 49 -5.56 -12.12 2.54
N PRO A 50 -5.89 -12.01 3.84
CA PRO A 50 -7.27 -11.88 4.30
C PRO A 50 -8.05 -10.88 3.47
N ASP A 51 -9.34 -11.11 3.25
CA ASP A 51 -10.16 -10.30 2.32
C ASP A 51 -10.09 -8.81 2.60
N MET A 52 -10.03 -8.41 3.86
CA MET A 52 -9.88 -7.01 4.26
C MET A 52 -8.61 -6.33 3.69
N TYR A 53 -7.54 -7.08 3.43
CA TYR A 53 -6.28 -6.59 2.84
C TYR A 53 -6.20 -6.82 1.33
N GLN A 54 -7.21 -7.39 0.71
CA GLN A 54 -7.31 -7.43 -0.74
C GLN A 54 -7.70 -6.04 -1.26
N ARG A 55 -7.52 -5.81 -2.55
CA ARG A 55 -7.80 -4.53 -3.18
C ARG A 55 -9.30 -4.26 -3.28
N HIS A 56 -9.74 -3.10 -2.77
CA HIS A 56 -11.14 -2.66 -2.78
C HIS A 56 -11.27 -1.21 -3.24
N ILE A 57 -12.39 -0.88 -3.88
CA ILE A 57 -12.85 0.49 -4.05
C ILE A 57 -13.64 0.84 -2.79
N VAL A 58 -13.28 1.93 -2.15
CA VAL A 58 -13.87 2.38 -0.88
C VAL A 58 -14.27 3.84 -0.94
N ASP A 59 -15.18 4.26 -0.07
CA ASP A 59 -15.43 5.67 0.19
C ASP A 59 -14.21 6.30 0.86
N TYR A 60 -13.83 7.50 0.41
CA TYR A 60 -12.67 8.20 0.92
C TYR A 60 -13.00 9.64 1.31
N THR A 61 -12.78 9.98 2.59
CA THR A 61 -13.11 11.28 3.19
C THR A 61 -11.89 12.05 3.71
N GLY A 62 -10.68 11.61 3.36
CA GLY A 62 -9.43 12.17 3.89
C GLY A 62 -9.03 13.55 3.35
N GLY A 63 -9.73 14.08 2.35
CA GLY A 63 -9.54 15.45 1.84
C GLY A 63 -8.36 15.63 0.86
N GLN A 64 -7.53 14.60 0.61
CA GLN A 64 -6.46 14.68 -0.39
C GLN A 64 -7.06 14.68 -1.81
N LYS A 65 -6.38 15.38 -2.73
CA LYS A 65 -6.82 15.47 -4.14
C LYS A 65 -6.67 14.13 -4.88
N PRO A 66 -7.47 13.88 -5.91
CA PRO A 66 -7.31 12.71 -6.77
C PRO A 66 -5.90 12.56 -7.32
N GLY A 67 -5.41 11.32 -7.42
CA GLY A 67 -4.05 10.96 -7.80
C GLY A 67 -3.04 10.96 -6.65
N THR A 68 -3.42 11.40 -5.45
CA THR A 68 -2.56 11.31 -4.26
C THR A 68 -2.54 9.88 -3.73
N ILE A 69 -1.35 9.41 -3.35
CA ILE A 69 -1.17 8.17 -2.58
C ILE A 69 -1.20 8.54 -1.10
N VAL A 70 -2.05 7.87 -0.33
CA VAL A 70 -2.08 8.01 1.14
C VAL A 70 -1.79 6.66 1.78
N VAL A 71 -0.78 6.60 2.64
CA VAL A 71 -0.41 5.39 3.38
C VAL A 71 -0.82 5.55 4.84
N ASP A 72 -1.74 4.72 5.30
CA ASP A 72 -2.13 4.61 6.70
C ASP A 72 -1.33 3.45 7.31
N THR A 73 -0.23 3.79 7.99
CA THR A 73 0.69 2.79 8.55
C THR A 73 0.07 2.02 9.70
N ASP A 74 -0.84 2.63 10.45
CA ASP A 74 -1.52 1.98 11.58
C ASP A 74 -2.52 0.94 11.10
N LYS A 75 -3.25 1.24 10.03
CA LYS A 75 -4.23 0.30 9.43
C LYS A 75 -3.63 -0.67 8.43
N LYS A 76 -2.37 -0.47 7.99
CA LYS A 76 -1.67 -1.25 6.95
C LYS A 76 -2.40 -1.19 5.60
N PHE A 77 -2.84 0.02 5.24
CA PHE A 77 -3.49 0.30 3.97
C PHE A 77 -2.77 1.40 3.20
N LEU A 78 -2.77 1.25 1.90
CA LEU A 78 -2.46 2.31 0.95
C LEU A 78 -3.71 2.66 0.17
N TYR A 79 -3.99 3.95 0.04
CA TYR A 79 -5.11 4.49 -0.73
C TYR A 79 -4.58 5.27 -1.92
N LEU A 80 -5.01 4.92 -3.11
CA LEU A 80 -4.91 5.80 -4.27
C LEU A 80 -6.22 6.59 -4.35
N VAL A 81 -6.16 7.88 -4.07
CA VAL A 81 -7.33 8.75 -4.07
C VAL A 81 -7.85 8.92 -5.50
N GLU A 82 -9.11 8.65 -5.71
CA GLU A 82 -9.84 8.77 -6.97
C GLU A 82 -10.81 9.97 -6.91
N ASN A 83 -11.50 10.22 -8.02
CA ASN A 83 -12.57 11.21 -8.06
C ASN A 83 -13.79 10.75 -7.22
N ASP A 84 -14.76 11.65 -7.06
CA ASP A 84 -16.07 11.38 -6.46
C ASP A 84 -16.04 10.81 -5.05
N GLY A 85 -15.04 11.22 -4.24
CA GLY A 85 -14.89 10.76 -2.86
C GLY A 85 -14.61 9.26 -2.74
N LYS A 86 -13.94 8.68 -3.72
CA LYS A 86 -13.52 7.27 -3.73
C LYS A 86 -12.01 7.14 -3.62
N ALA A 87 -11.56 5.95 -3.25
CA ALA A 87 -10.16 5.53 -3.36
C ALA A 87 -10.07 4.04 -3.69
N ILE A 88 -9.01 3.65 -4.38
CA ILE A 88 -8.61 2.25 -4.43
C ILE A 88 -7.74 2.00 -3.20
N ARG A 89 -8.19 1.08 -2.34
CA ARG A 89 -7.48 0.66 -1.14
C ARG A 89 -6.74 -0.64 -1.40
N TYR A 90 -5.45 -0.67 -1.06
CA TYR A 90 -4.58 -1.84 -1.13
C TYR A 90 -4.11 -2.21 0.28
N GLY A 91 -4.03 -3.49 0.58
CA GLY A 91 -3.34 -3.97 1.78
C GLY A 91 -1.82 -3.88 1.61
N VAL A 92 -1.12 -3.48 2.65
CA VAL A 92 0.34 -3.30 2.62
C VAL A 92 1.03 -3.90 3.84
N THR A 93 2.32 -4.23 3.68
CA THR A 93 3.23 -4.39 4.82
C THR A 93 3.93 -3.05 5.03
N VAL A 94 4.06 -2.63 6.27
CA VAL A 94 4.69 -1.36 6.64
C VAL A 94 5.92 -1.60 7.53
N GLY A 95 6.69 -0.54 7.81
CA GLY A 95 7.81 -0.58 8.73
C GLY A 95 7.37 -0.94 10.14
N GLU A 96 8.27 -1.59 10.90
CA GLU A 96 8.15 -1.72 12.35
C GLU A 96 8.02 -0.32 12.99
N GLU A 97 7.45 -0.26 14.19
CA GLU A 97 7.31 0.99 14.93
C GLU A 97 8.67 1.70 15.06
N GLY A 98 8.68 3.00 14.75
CA GLY A 98 9.88 3.83 14.73
C GLY A 98 10.77 3.72 13.49
N LEU A 99 10.49 2.78 12.57
CA LEU A 99 11.21 2.66 11.29
C LEU A 99 10.42 3.19 10.10
N ALA A 100 9.10 3.33 10.23
CA ALA A 100 8.25 3.82 9.15
C ALA A 100 8.54 5.30 8.85
N PHE A 101 8.67 5.63 7.55
CA PHE A 101 8.65 7.02 7.11
C PHE A 101 7.27 7.63 7.40
N LYS A 102 7.25 8.88 7.86
CA LYS A 102 6.02 9.67 8.04
C LYS A 102 6.17 11.04 7.40
N GLY A 103 5.08 11.58 6.89
CA GLY A 103 5.00 12.89 6.29
C GLY A 103 4.82 12.89 4.78
N ASP A 104 5.06 14.04 4.15
CA ASP A 104 4.82 14.28 2.74
C ASP A 104 6.05 13.93 1.89
N ALA A 105 5.79 13.32 0.74
CA ALA A 105 6.79 12.99 -0.26
C ALA A 105 6.17 13.06 -1.66
N LYS A 106 7.00 12.84 -2.68
CA LYS A 106 6.57 12.65 -4.07
C LYS A 106 7.18 11.39 -4.66
N VAL A 107 6.49 10.80 -5.63
CA VAL A 107 7.08 9.75 -6.47
C VAL A 107 8.15 10.37 -7.35
N GLY A 108 9.40 10.35 -6.94
CA GLY A 108 10.51 10.96 -7.68
C GLY A 108 11.04 10.09 -8.82
N ARG A 109 10.96 8.76 -8.68
CA ARG A 109 11.39 7.78 -9.69
C ARG A 109 10.52 6.54 -9.65
N LYS A 110 10.39 5.88 -10.79
CA LYS A 110 9.66 4.60 -10.94
C LYS A 110 10.59 3.58 -11.60
N ALA A 111 10.46 2.31 -11.21
CA ALA A 111 11.23 1.21 -11.84
C ALA A 111 10.40 -0.07 -11.95
N GLU A 112 10.59 -0.78 -13.07
CA GLU A 112 10.04 -2.12 -13.31
C GLU A 112 11.09 -3.17 -12.99
N TRP A 113 10.70 -4.22 -12.28
CA TRP A 113 11.57 -5.31 -11.87
C TRP A 113 12.95 -4.80 -11.42
N PRO A 114 13.01 -3.93 -10.40
CA PRO A 114 14.26 -3.29 -9.99
C PRO A 114 15.25 -4.30 -9.45
N THR A 115 16.52 -3.94 -9.44
CA THR A 115 17.54 -4.60 -8.63
C THR A 115 17.36 -4.22 -7.16
N TRP A 116 17.84 -5.04 -6.26
CA TRP A 116 17.90 -4.73 -4.84
C TRP A 116 19.33 -4.75 -4.33
N THR A 117 19.68 -3.69 -3.62
CA THR A 117 20.92 -3.57 -2.85
C THR A 117 20.53 -3.18 -1.44
N PRO A 118 20.83 -3.99 -0.41
CA PRO A 118 20.52 -3.67 0.96
C PRO A 118 21.25 -2.41 1.42
N THR A 119 20.58 -1.58 2.19
CA THR A 119 21.22 -0.44 2.88
C THR A 119 22.22 -0.93 3.93
N ALA A 120 23.10 -0.06 4.40
CA ALA A 120 24.04 -0.38 5.49
C ALA A 120 23.26 -0.89 6.72
N GLU A 121 22.17 -0.22 7.07
CA GLU A 121 21.31 -0.59 8.19
C GLU A 121 20.70 -2.00 8.05
N ILE A 122 20.23 -2.37 6.84
CA ILE A 122 19.73 -3.73 6.59
C ILE A 122 20.84 -4.77 6.77
N LYS A 123 22.07 -4.46 6.32
CA LYS A 123 23.21 -5.36 6.47
C LYS A 123 23.60 -5.57 7.92
N GLU A 124 23.48 -4.54 8.75
CA GLU A 124 23.74 -4.62 10.20
C GLU A 124 22.66 -5.44 10.92
N ARG A 125 21.40 -5.31 10.51
CA ARG A 125 20.27 -6.00 11.17
C ARG A 125 20.09 -7.44 10.73
N ILE A 126 20.47 -7.79 9.51
CA ILE A 126 20.23 -9.12 8.92
C ILE A 126 21.57 -9.74 8.51
N ALA A 127 22.01 -10.70 9.32
CA ALA A 127 23.24 -11.44 9.01
C ALA A 127 23.11 -12.24 7.72
N GLY A 128 24.14 -12.23 6.87
CA GLY A 128 24.19 -13.03 5.65
C GLY A 128 23.33 -12.51 4.50
N VAL A 129 22.75 -11.31 4.61
CA VAL A 129 22.00 -10.72 3.50
C VAL A 129 22.92 -10.52 2.28
N PRO A 130 22.49 -10.90 1.05
CA PRO A 130 23.32 -10.75 -0.13
C PRO A 130 23.59 -9.27 -0.44
N ASN A 131 24.78 -8.97 -0.97
CA ASN A 131 25.14 -7.59 -1.35
C ASN A 131 24.30 -7.02 -2.51
N PHE A 132 23.70 -7.91 -3.32
CA PHE A 132 22.94 -7.56 -4.50
C PHE A 132 22.00 -8.70 -4.89
N VAL A 133 20.78 -8.34 -5.30
CA VAL A 133 19.83 -9.27 -5.93
C VAL A 133 19.37 -8.69 -7.26
N GLY A 134 19.52 -9.46 -8.33
CA GLY A 134 19.09 -9.07 -9.67
C GLY A 134 17.57 -8.95 -9.82
N PRO A 135 17.08 -8.45 -10.98
CA PRO A 135 15.65 -8.35 -11.26
C PRO A 135 15.00 -9.74 -11.28
N GLY A 136 13.76 -9.82 -10.81
CA GLY A 136 12.98 -11.05 -10.87
C GLY A 136 12.07 -11.26 -9.67
N PRO A 137 11.23 -12.31 -9.70
CA PRO A 137 10.25 -12.56 -8.64
C PRO A 137 10.89 -13.02 -7.31
N HIS A 138 12.15 -13.45 -7.31
CA HIS A 138 12.92 -13.75 -6.10
C HIS A 138 13.44 -12.51 -5.37
N ASN A 139 13.37 -11.34 -6.02
CA ASN A 139 13.89 -10.08 -5.50
C ASN A 139 12.94 -9.49 -4.46
N PRO A 140 13.42 -9.05 -3.29
CA PRO A 140 12.58 -8.42 -2.25
C PRO A 140 11.82 -7.18 -2.72
N MET A 141 12.32 -6.46 -3.74
CA MET A 141 11.63 -5.29 -4.31
C MET A 141 10.44 -5.66 -5.20
N GLY A 142 10.28 -6.92 -5.56
CA GLY A 142 9.19 -7.39 -6.39
C GLY A 142 9.13 -6.77 -7.79
N ALA A 143 7.93 -6.68 -8.33
CA ALA A 143 7.69 -6.34 -9.74
C ALA A 143 7.87 -4.85 -10.07
N ARG A 144 7.61 -3.95 -9.13
CA ARG A 144 7.67 -2.49 -9.32
C ARG A 144 8.18 -1.81 -8.06
N ALA A 145 8.79 -0.62 -8.25
CA ALA A 145 9.14 0.26 -7.16
C ALA A 145 8.85 1.72 -7.52
N LEU A 146 8.23 2.44 -6.57
CA LEU A 146 8.04 3.87 -6.56
C LEU A 146 8.97 4.44 -5.47
N TYR A 147 9.93 5.25 -5.86
CA TYR A 147 10.94 5.85 -4.98
C TYR A 147 10.42 7.17 -4.46
N LEU A 148 10.44 7.36 -3.14
CA LEU A 148 9.88 8.53 -2.49
C LEU A 148 10.94 9.60 -2.26
N TYR A 149 10.63 10.83 -2.65
CA TYR A 149 11.52 11.99 -2.54
C TYR A 149 10.85 13.10 -1.74
N GLN A 150 11.64 13.80 -0.94
CA GLN A 150 11.30 15.09 -0.34
C GLN A 150 12.13 16.19 -1.01
N GLY A 151 11.48 17.02 -1.79
CA GLY A 151 12.20 17.91 -2.71
C GLY A 151 13.08 17.10 -3.68
N ASN A 152 14.36 17.40 -3.72
CA ASN A 152 15.35 16.70 -4.55
C ASN A 152 16.07 15.56 -3.80
N LYS A 153 15.72 15.32 -2.53
CA LYS A 153 16.38 14.30 -1.69
C LYS A 153 15.64 12.98 -1.77
N ASP A 154 16.34 11.91 -2.14
CA ASP A 154 15.85 10.53 -2.00
C ASP A 154 15.72 10.20 -0.51
N THR A 155 14.52 9.84 -0.07
CA THR A 155 14.24 9.48 1.33
C THR A 155 14.75 8.10 1.71
N LEU A 156 15.19 7.30 0.75
CA LEU A 156 15.48 5.87 0.86
C LEU A 156 14.24 5.00 1.16
N PHE A 157 13.06 5.58 1.29
CA PHE A 157 11.80 4.84 1.40
C PHE A 157 11.18 4.59 0.03
N ARG A 158 10.50 3.46 -0.08
CA ARG A 158 9.93 2.95 -1.34
C ARG A 158 8.54 2.40 -1.08
N ILE A 159 7.67 2.49 -2.09
CA ILE A 159 6.49 1.65 -2.24
C ILE A 159 6.86 0.63 -3.31
N HIS A 160 6.83 -0.66 -2.98
CA HIS A 160 7.33 -1.68 -3.90
C HIS A 160 6.59 -3.02 -3.76
N GLY A 161 6.79 -3.93 -4.69
CA GLY A 161 6.29 -5.29 -4.62
C GLY A 161 6.99 -6.13 -3.54
N THR A 162 6.68 -7.41 -3.47
CA THR A 162 7.31 -8.31 -2.50
C THR A 162 7.47 -9.71 -3.05
N ASN A 163 8.46 -10.43 -2.56
CA ASN A 163 8.59 -11.89 -2.67
C ASN A 163 8.08 -12.64 -1.43
N GLN A 164 7.44 -11.92 -0.50
CA GLN A 164 6.90 -12.43 0.76
C GLN A 164 5.46 -11.95 0.94
N PRO A 165 4.49 -12.42 0.10
CA PRO A 165 3.11 -11.95 0.11
C PRO A 165 2.35 -12.30 1.40
N GLU A 166 2.81 -13.29 2.17
CA GLU A 166 2.24 -13.71 3.45
C GLU A 166 2.28 -12.64 4.54
N TYR A 167 3.11 -11.62 4.37
CA TYR A 167 3.24 -10.54 5.36
C TYR A 167 2.37 -9.31 5.06
N ILE A 168 1.54 -9.33 4.04
CA ILE A 168 0.58 -8.23 3.79
C ILE A 168 -0.38 -8.09 4.98
N GLY A 169 -0.52 -6.86 5.48
CA GLY A 169 -1.29 -6.55 6.70
C GLY A 169 -0.46 -6.50 7.98
N GLN A 170 0.86 -6.68 7.90
CA GLN A 170 1.75 -6.70 9.06
C GLN A 170 2.72 -5.50 9.08
N ALA A 171 3.27 -5.19 10.25
CA ALA A 171 4.29 -4.15 10.47
C ALA A 171 5.62 -4.84 10.80
N ILE A 172 6.38 -5.23 9.76
CA ILE A 172 7.62 -6.00 9.90
C ILE A 172 8.75 -5.56 8.95
N SER A 173 8.53 -4.52 8.14
CA SER A 173 9.56 -4.07 7.21
C SER A 173 10.56 -3.13 7.88
N SER A 174 11.71 -2.91 7.24
CA SER A 174 12.69 -1.90 7.66
C SER A 174 12.31 -0.47 7.23
N GLY A 175 11.00 -0.19 7.09
CA GLY A 175 10.45 1.13 6.79
C GLY A 175 9.77 1.26 5.43
N CYS A 176 10.16 0.47 4.40
CA CYS A 176 9.50 0.50 3.10
C CYS A 176 8.07 -0.08 3.15
N ILE A 177 7.22 0.39 2.25
CA ILE A 177 5.84 -0.06 2.09
C ILE A 177 5.83 -1.16 1.04
N ARG A 178 5.45 -2.40 1.44
CA ARG A 178 5.40 -3.56 0.54
C ARG A 178 3.97 -3.85 0.12
N MET A 179 3.77 -4.19 -1.14
CA MET A 179 2.49 -4.54 -1.75
C MET A 179 2.58 -5.92 -2.39
N LEU A 180 1.44 -6.57 -2.63
CA LEU A 180 1.41 -7.67 -3.59
C LEU A 180 1.97 -7.21 -4.93
N ASN A 181 2.62 -8.11 -5.68
CA ASN A 181 3.20 -7.75 -6.97
C ASN A 181 2.15 -7.31 -7.97
N GLU A 182 1.02 -7.94 -8.00
CA GLU A 182 -0.13 -7.58 -8.83
C GLU A 182 -0.68 -6.19 -8.48
N ASP A 183 -0.74 -5.86 -7.20
CA ASP A 183 -1.26 -4.58 -6.72
C ASP A 183 -0.29 -3.42 -6.98
N VAL A 184 1.01 -3.64 -6.81
CA VAL A 184 1.98 -2.60 -7.13
C VAL A 184 2.10 -2.36 -8.64
N ILE A 185 1.85 -3.36 -9.48
CA ILE A 185 1.77 -3.19 -10.94
C ILE A 185 0.56 -2.31 -11.28
N ASP A 186 -0.60 -2.57 -10.69
CA ASP A 186 -1.80 -1.76 -10.87
C ASP A 186 -1.56 -0.31 -10.41
N LEU A 187 -1.05 -0.10 -9.20
CA LEU A 187 -0.71 1.23 -8.69
C LEU A 187 0.30 1.95 -9.60
N TYR A 188 1.34 1.26 -10.03
CA TYR A 188 2.39 1.79 -10.90
C TYR A 188 1.83 2.32 -12.22
N THR A 189 0.87 1.64 -12.84
CA THR A 189 0.26 2.07 -14.11
C THR A 189 -0.62 3.31 -13.94
N ARG A 190 -1.25 3.48 -12.77
CA ARG A 190 -2.17 4.60 -12.49
C ARG A 190 -1.46 5.87 -12.06
N VAL A 191 -0.31 5.74 -11.41
CA VAL A 191 0.37 6.86 -10.74
C VAL A 191 1.51 7.41 -11.59
N PRO A 192 1.48 8.71 -11.97
CA PRO A 192 2.59 9.34 -12.67
C PRO A 192 3.78 9.60 -11.72
N GLN A 193 4.97 9.78 -12.31
CA GLN A 193 6.07 10.41 -11.60
C GLN A 193 5.69 11.84 -11.22
N GLY A 194 6.08 12.28 -10.03
CA GLY A 194 5.66 13.57 -9.45
C GLY A 194 4.40 13.50 -8.60
N ALA A 195 3.68 12.38 -8.58
CA ALA A 195 2.49 12.21 -7.74
C ALA A 195 2.79 12.46 -6.27
N ASP A 196 1.84 13.08 -5.57
CA ASP A 196 1.94 13.34 -4.13
C ASP A 196 1.75 12.05 -3.32
N VAL A 197 2.52 11.93 -2.25
CA VAL A 197 2.45 10.80 -1.30
C VAL A 197 2.39 11.37 0.10
N VAL A 198 1.40 10.93 0.87
CA VAL A 198 1.24 11.27 2.30
C VAL A 198 1.33 9.98 3.11
N VAL A 199 2.25 9.91 4.07
CA VAL A 199 2.39 8.76 4.98
C VAL A 199 2.02 9.23 6.39
N LEU A 200 0.96 8.63 6.95
CA LEU A 200 0.36 8.97 8.25
C LEU A 200 1.03 8.21 9.41
#